data_2b5d00129420dd3a95bd1330dbe7b3ac
#
_entry.id   2b5d00129420dd3a95bd1330dbe7b3ac
#
_cell.length_a   1.000
_cell.length_b   1.000
_cell.length_c   1.000
_cell.angle_alpha   90.00
_cell.angle_beta   90.00
_cell.angle_gamma   90.00
#
_symmetry.space_group_name_H-M   'P 1'
#
loop_
_entity.id
_entity.type
_entity.pdbx_description
1 polymer ?
#
loop_
_entity_poly.entity_id
_entity_poly.type
_entity_poly.pdbx_seq_one_letter_code
_entity_poly.pdbx_strand_id
1 'polypeptide(L)'
;MSAVDRLKNLLDTDRLAVAGGLVVADRTTEELATSTGMNTRAVIEAVGALRSAGLVSTIDGLHHLEVQALRAIANELTDPDLPMDPIIGFGMTDEERNVLARYFEGRTLTSVPTSRAKRLIVLERLALEFDVGQKYPERDVNSILGGFHPDWSTLRRHLVDEGMLDRDQNVYWRSGGRVPGVYRG
;
A
#
# COMPACT_ATOMS: atom_id res chain seq x y z
N MET A 1 2.52 12.39 19.35
CA MET A 1 3.70 11.60 18.92
C MET A 1 3.79 11.75 17.41
N SER A 2 4.95 12.16 16.88
CA SER A 2 5.14 12.36 15.43
C SER A 2 5.15 11.03 14.67
N ALA A 3 4.96 11.07 13.33
CA ALA A 3 5.09 9.88 12.48
C ALA A 3 6.47 9.21 12.63
N VAL A 4 7.53 10.01 12.73
CA VAL A 4 8.90 9.53 12.97
C VAL A 4 9.03 8.80 14.29
N ASP A 5 8.44 9.31 15.37
CA ASP A 5 8.50 8.66 16.70
C ASP A 5 7.71 7.35 16.71
N ARG A 6 6.56 7.31 16.03
CA ARG A 6 5.73 6.11 15.88
C ARG A 6 6.46 5.05 15.07
N LEU A 7 7.14 5.44 13.98
CA LEU A 7 7.96 4.54 13.18
C LEU A 7 9.15 3.99 13.97
N LYS A 8 9.89 4.83 14.69
CA LYS A 8 10.99 4.39 15.58
C LYS A 8 10.51 3.42 16.64
N ASN A 9 9.30 3.64 17.16
CA ASN A 9 8.68 2.75 18.13
C ASN A 9 8.42 1.37 17.50
N LEU A 10 7.90 1.30 16.27
CA LEU A 10 7.64 0.06 15.54
C LEU A 10 8.92 -0.71 15.19
N LEU A 11 10.02 -0.02 14.90
CA LEU A 11 11.28 -0.64 14.44
C LEU A 11 12.10 -1.32 15.55
N ASP A 12 11.64 -1.32 16.79
CA ASP A 12 12.17 -2.18 17.84
C ASP A 12 11.91 -3.66 17.50
N THR A 13 12.87 -4.54 17.74
CA THR A 13 12.81 -5.96 17.31
C THR A 13 11.61 -6.70 17.88
N ASP A 14 11.32 -6.52 19.17
CA ASP A 14 10.24 -7.24 19.85
C ASP A 14 8.86 -6.72 19.38
N ARG A 15 8.75 -5.40 19.20
CA ARG A 15 7.52 -4.77 18.69
C ARG A 15 7.27 -5.12 17.23
N LEU A 16 8.32 -5.20 16.43
CA LEU A 16 8.21 -5.62 15.03
C LEU A 16 7.78 -7.08 14.92
N ALA A 17 8.30 -7.97 15.78
CA ALA A 17 7.88 -9.37 15.85
C ALA A 17 6.41 -9.50 16.24
N VAL A 18 5.94 -8.75 17.25
CA VAL A 18 4.53 -8.70 17.66
C VAL A 18 3.66 -8.16 16.52
N ALA A 19 4.04 -7.05 15.90
CA ALA A 19 3.30 -6.49 14.78
C ALA A 19 3.21 -7.47 13.60
N GLY A 20 4.31 -8.17 13.28
CA GLY A 20 4.34 -9.21 12.26
C GLY A 20 3.39 -10.38 12.56
N GLY A 21 3.31 -10.80 13.81
CA GLY A 21 2.33 -11.81 14.25
C GLY A 21 0.88 -11.36 14.05
N LEU A 22 0.61 -10.08 14.26
CA LEU A 22 -0.73 -9.48 14.12
C LEU A 22 -1.11 -9.17 12.65
N VAL A 23 -0.15 -9.09 11.73
CA VAL A 23 -0.43 -8.98 10.29
C VAL A 23 -1.18 -10.21 9.78
N VAL A 24 -0.89 -11.38 10.34
CA VAL A 24 -1.46 -12.67 9.89
C VAL A 24 -2.88 -12.88 10.44
N ALA A 25 -3.09 -12.57 11.73
CA ALA A 25 -4.37 -12.69 12.41
C ALA A 25 -4.35 -11.92 13.75
N ASP A 26 -5.54 -11.54 14.23
CA ASP A 26 -5.73 -11.05 15.59
C ASP A 26 -5.39 -12.16 16.59
N ARG A 27 -4.69 -11.81 17.67
CA ARG A 27 -4.14 -12.79 18.62
C ARG A 27 -4.22 -12.30 20.04
N THR A 28 -4.28 -13.26 20.97
CA THR A 28 -4.08 -13.01 22.39
C THR A 28 -2.59 -12.86 22.72
N THR A 29 -2.28 -12.40 23.92
CA THR A 29 -0.91 -12.31 24.42
C THR A 29 -0.19 -13.68 24.41
N GLU A 30 -0.88 -14.75 24.78
CA GLU A 30 -0.35 -16.12 24.84
C GLU A 30 -0.03 -16.66 23.43
N GLU A 31 -0.93 -16.41 22.48
CA GLU A 31 -0.72 -16.81 21.08
C GLU A 31 0.45 -16.04 20.45
N LEU A 32 0.60 -14.74 20.77
CA LEU A 32 1.74 -13.94 20.35
C LEU A 32 3.04 -14.48 20.97
N ALA A 33 3.06 -14.79 22.27
CA ALA A 33 4.22 -15.36 22.92
C ALA A 33 4.64 -16.68 22.24
N THR A 34 3.69 -17.54 21.96
CA THR A 34 3.94 -18.81 21.28
C THR A 34 4.47 -18.63 19.84
N SER A 35 3.85 -17.73 19.07
CA SER A 35 4.18 -17.55 17.65
C SER A 35 5.49 -16.79 17.42
N THR A 36 5.86 -15.90 18.34
CA THR A 36 7.10 -15.10 18.25
C THR A 36 8.27 -15.73 18.99
N GLY A 37 8.02 -16.73 19.85
CA GLY A 37 9.02 -17.31 20.77
C GLY A 37 9.43 -16.38 21.93
N MET A 38 8.70 -15.27 22.13
CA MET A 38 8.94 -14.32 23.19
C MET A 38 8.30 -14.79 24.52
N ASN A 39 8.86 -14.36 25.65
CA ASN A 39 8.16 -14.56 26.91
C ASN A 39 6.95 -13.60 27.03
N THR A 40 5.94 -14.00 27.80
CA THR A 40 4.68 -13.26 27.97
C THR A 40 4.89 -11.80 28.43
N ARG A 41 5.89 -11.55 29.29
CA ARG A 41 6.19 -10.20 29.78
C ARG A 41 6.69 -9.30 28.66
N ALA A 42 7.60 -9.79 27.81
CA ALA A 42 8.11 -9.03 26.66
C ALA A 42 6.97 -8.73 25.65
N VAL A 43 6.05 -9.67 25.42
CA VAL A 43 4.86 -9.44 24.59
C VAL A 43 3.98 -8.33 25.18
N ILE A 44 3.70 -8.36 26.49
CA ILE A 44 2.89 -7.32 27.15
C ILE A 44 3.55 -5.94 27.01
N GLU A 45 4.86 -5.85 27.21
CA GLU A 45 5.60 -4.60 27.08
C GLU A 45 5.58 -4.09 25.62
N ALA A 46 5.78 -4.97 24.64
CA ALA A 46 5.72 -4.64 23.21
C ALA A 46 4.31 -4.19 22.79
N VAL A 47 3.27 -4.93 23.14
CA VAL A 47 1.86 -4.57 22.89
C VAL A 47 1.52 -3.22 23.54
N GLY A 48 1.95 -3.00 24.79
CA GLY A 48 1.72 -1.74 25.51
C GLY A 48 2.34 -0.54 24.79
N ALA A 49 3.57 -0.69 24.30
CA ALA A 49 4.26 0.34 23.53
C ALA A 49 3.58 0.61 22.17
N LEU A 50 3.18 -0.45 21.44
CA LEU A 50 2.46 -0.32 20.16
C LEU A 50 1.07 0.32 20.36
N ARG A 51 0.36 0.00 21.44
CA ARG A 51 -0.91 0.64 21.78
C ARG A 51 -0.73 2.13 22.09
N SER A 52 0.30 2.48 22.86
CA SER A 52 0.62 3.89 23.14
C SER A 52 0.98 4.67 21.87
N ALA A 53 1.49 3.98 20.86
CA ALA A 53 1.75 4.54 19.52
C ALA A 53 0.50 4.55 18.63
N GLY A 54 -0.63 3.98 19.06
CA GLY A 54 -1.85 3.86 18.27
C GLY A 54 -1.71 2.88 17.08
N LEU A 55 -0.78 1.92 17.18
CA LEU A 55 -0.50 0.94 16.13
C LEU A 55 -1.18 -0.41 16.38
N VAL A 56 -1.63 -0.63 17.62
CA VAL A 56 -2.35 -1.82 18.07
C VAL A 56 -3.53 -1.38 18.93
N SER A 57 -4.68 -2.02 18.77
CA SER A 57 -5.81 -1.95 19.70
C SER A 57 -6.01 -3.30 20.39
N THR A 58 -6.81 -3.32 21.45
CA THR A 58 -7.17 -4.56 22.17
C THR A 58 -8.66 -4.54 22.45
N ILE A 59 -9.36 -5.55 21.94
CA ILE A 59 -10.80 -5.74 22.11
C ILE A 59 -11.01 -7.17 22.59
N ASP A 60 -11.70 -7.35 23.72
CA ASP A 60 -12.01 -8.65 24.31
C ASP A 60 -10.79 -9.58 24.51
N GLY A 61 -9.62 -8.97 24.83
CA GLY A 61 -8.38 -9.71 25.02
C GLY A 61 -7.62 -10.06 23.73
N LEU A 62 -8.18 -9.77 22.57
CA LEU A 62 -7.52 -9.91 21.27
C LEU A 62 -6.84 -8.60 20.87
N HIS A 63 -5.61 -8.71 20.39
CA HIS A 63 -4.84 -7.59 19.87
C HIS A 63 -5.01 -7.51 18.36
N HIS A 64 -5.26 -6.31 17.85
CA HIS A 64 -5.51 -5.99 16.44
C HIS A 64 -4.47 -4.99 15.94
N LEU A 65 -3.89 -5.23 14.78
CA LEU A 65 -2.99 -4.27 14.14
C LEU A 65 -3.78 -3.18 13.43
N GLU A 66 -3.51 -1.93 13.78
CA GLU A 66 -4.13 -0.75 13.17
C GLU A 66 -3.45 -0.39 11.84
N VAL A 67 -3.76 -1.15 10.79
CA VAL A 67 -3.16 -0.98 9.46
C VAL A 67 -3.34 0.43 8.90
N GLN A 68 -4.46 1.07 9.19
CA GLN A 68 -4.70 2.46 8.76
C GLN A 68 -3.77 3.45 9.47
N ALA A 69 -3.40 3.17 10.72
CA ALA A 69 -2.42 3.99 11.45
C ALA A 69 -1.01 3.85 10.84
N LEU A 70 -0.64 2.66 10.36
CA LEU A 70 0.62 2.46 9.63
C LEU A 70 0.63 3.23 8.30
N ARG A 71 -0.47 3.21 7.56
CA ARG A 71 -0.62 3.98 6.31
C ARG A 71 -0.54 5.49 6.57
N ALA A 72 -1.17 5.97 7.64
CA ALA A 72 -1.09 7.37 8.02
C ALA A 72 0.36 7.80 8.32
N ILE A 73 1.14 6.96 9.02
CA ILE A 73 2.58 7.22 9.24
C ILE A 73 3.32 7.35 7.91
N ALA A 74 3.10 6.41 6.97
CA ALA A 74 3.74 6.47 5.67
C ALA A 74 3.40 7.75 4.91
N ASN A 75 2.13 8.18 4.94
CA ASN A 75 1.69 9.42 4.31
C ASN A 75 2.28 10.67 4.99
N GLU A 76 2.37 10.69 6.34
CA GLU A 76 2.99 11.81 7.08
C GLU A 76 4.51 11.91 6.85
N LEU A 77 5.17 10.78 6.53
CA LEU A 77 6.61 10.73 6.23
C LEU A 77 6.90 11.04 4.76
N THR A 78 5.88 11.04 3.91
CA THR A 78 6.03 11.48 2.53
C THR A 78 6.10 13.00 2.53
N ASP A 79 7.23 13.56 2.11
CA ASP A 79 7.40 15.02 1.96
C ASP A 79 6.41 15.51 0.89
N PRO A 80 5.47 16.40 1.23
CA PRO A 80 4.48 16.88 0.25
C PRO A 80 5.12 17.66 -0.92
N ASP A 81 6.37 18.08 -0.78
CA ASP A 81 7.14 18.76 -1.83
C ASP A 81 8.10 17.83 -2.58
N LEU A 82 8.04 16.50 -2.34
CA LEU A 82 8.90 15.57 -3.08
C LEU A 82 8.47 15.50 -4.55
N PRO A 83 9.42 15.72 -5.47
CA PRO A 83 9.15 15.45 -6.88
C PRO A 83 8.75 13.97 -7.07
N MET A 84 8.00 13.69 -8.13
CA MET A 84 7.61 12.34 -8.50
C MET A 84 8.81 11.38 -8.46
N ASP A 85 8.64 10.24 -7.77
CA ASP A 85 9.66 9.19 -7.72
C ASP A 85 10.02 8.76 -9.16
N PRO A 86 11.31 8.70 -9.53
CA PRO A 86 11.73 8.29 -10.87
C PRO A 86 11.14 6.95 -11.34
N ILE A 87 10.84 6.02 -10.41
CA ILE A 87 10.22 4.73 -10.73
C ILE A 87 8.81 4.89 -11.31
N ILE A 88 8.09 5.95 -10.95
CA ILE A 88 6.77 6.25 -11.52
C ILE A 88 6.89 6.61 -13.00
N GLY A 89 7.97 7.26 -13.40
CA GLY A 89 8.26 7.58 -14.78
C GLY A 89 8.90 6.46 -15.59
N PHE A 90 9.22 5.33 -14.97
CA PHE A 90 9.90 4.24 -15.65
C PHE A 90 9.03 3.64 -16.77
N GLY A 91 9.59 3.52 -17.98
CA GLY A 91 8.88 3.01 -19.15
C GLY A 91 7.88 3.99 -19.78
N MET A 92 7.87 5.26 -19.34
CA MET A 92 7.00 6.32 -19.86
C MET A 92 7.79 7.29 -20.73
N THR A 93 7.15 7.90 -21.73
CA THR A 93 7.75 8.97 -22.54
C THR A 93 7.94 10.24 -21.71
N ASP A 94 8.73 11.20 -22.21
CA ASP A 94 8.95 12.50 -21.53
C ASP A 94 7.64 13.27 -21.33
N GLU A 95 6.75 13.25 -22.35
CA GLU A 95 5.44 13.91 -22.26
C GLU A 95 4.55 13.27 -21.20
N GLU A 96 4.54 11.94 -21.14
CA GLU A 96 3.79 11.18 -20.12
C GLU A 96 4.37 11.40 -18.72
N ARG A 97 5.71 11.43 -18.56
CA ARG A 97 6.36 11.79 -17.31
C ARG A 97 5.97 13.19 -16.83
N ASN A 98 5.90 14.15 -17.74
CA ASN A 98 5.43 15.50 -17.42
C ASN A 98 3.97 15.54 -16.98
N VAL A 99 3.12 14.64 -17.49
CA VAL A 99 1.74 14.49 -17.01
C VAL A 99 1.75 13.85 -15.63
N LEU A 100 2.46 12.73 -15.43
CA LEU A 100 2.52 12.03 -14.15
C LEU A 100 3.05 12.91 -13.02
N ALA A 101 4.08 13.72 -13.29
CA ALA A 101 4.67 14.66 -12.32
C ALA A 101 3.67 15.70 -11.75
N ARG A 102 2.53 15.91 -12.40
CA ARG A 102 1.47 16.81 -11.90
C ARG A 102 0.47 16.12 -10.99
N TYR A 103 0.50 14.80 -10.94
CA TYR A 103 -0.47 13.98 -10.21
C TYR A 103 0.18 13.06 -9.18
N PHE A 104 1.52 12.93 -9.20
CA PHE A 104 2.26 12.14 -8.23
C PHE A 104 3.20 13.00 -7.40
N GLU A 105 3.16 12.81 -6.10
CA GLU A 105 4.15 13.27 -5.12
C GLU A 105 4.85 12.04 -4.55
N GLY A 106 6.15 11.92 -4.79
CA GLY A 106 6.85 10.67 -4.57
C GLY A 106 6.17 9.54 -5.35
N ARG A 107 5.65 8.54 -4.66
CA ARG A 107 4.88 7.43 -5.23
C ARG A 107 3.36 7.56 -5.05
N THR A 108 2.90 8.61 -4.38
CA THR A 108 1.49 8.79 -4.06
C THR A 108 0.79 9.56 -5.18
N LEU A 109 -0.33 9.05 -5.67
CA LEU A 109 -1.22 9.74 -6.57
C LEU A 109 -2.06 10.74 -5.76
N THR A 110 -1.88 12.03 -5.97
CA THR A 110 -2.54 13.10 -5.20
C THR A 110 -4.01 13.29 -5.63
N SER A 111 -4.30 13.03 -6.89
CA SER A 111 -5.67 13.08 -7.42
C SER A 111 -5.81 12.29 -8.71
N VAL A 112 -7.01 11.72 -8.93
CA VAL A 112 -7.34 11.04 -10.19
C VAL A 112 -7.71 12.09 -11.24
N PRO A 113 -7.03 12.13 -12.42
CA PRO A 113 -7.32 13.13 -13.45
C PRO A 113 -8.76 13.06 -13.96
N THR A 114 -9.44 14.22 -14.04
CA THR A 114 -10.77 14.32 -14.66
C THR A 114 -10.72 14.16 -16.19
N SER A 115 -9.65 14.64 -16.83
CA SER A 115 -9.41 14.43 -18.26
C SER A 115 -9.10 12.95 -18.55
N ARG A 116 -9.87 12.33 -19.44
CA ARG A 116 -9.70 10.93 -19.83
C ARG A 116 -8.28 10.66 -20.38
N ALA A 117 -7.77 11.56 -21.23
CA ALA A 117 -6.42 11.38 -21.81
C ALA A 117 -5.32 11.32 -20.72
N LYS A 118 -5.38 12.23 -19.73
CA LYS A 118 -4.42 12.24 -18.61
C LYS A 118 -4.65 11.06 -17.67
N ARG A 119 -5.92 10.69 -17.42
CA ARG A 119 -6.25 9.53 -16.61
C ARG A 119 -5.73 8.23 -17.21
N LEU A 120 -5.79 8.06 -18.54
CA LEU A 120 -5.22 6.90 -19.21
C LEU A 120 -3.72 6.75 -18.93
N ILE A 121 -2.95 7.83 -18.97
CA ILE A 121 -1.51 7.82 -18.66
C ILE A 121 -1.28 7.33 -17.21
N VAL A 122 -2.04 7.84 -16.26
CA VAL A 122 -1.98 7.40 -14.86
C VAL A 122 -2.34 5.92 -14.73
N LEU A 123 -3.42 5.49 -15.38
CA LEU A 123 -3.87 4.10 -15.33
C LEU A 123 -2.88 3.14 -16.02
N GLU A 124 -2.28 3.53 -17.15
CA GLU A 124 -1.20 2.75 -17.79
C GLU A 124 -0.01 2.56 -16.84
N ARG A 125 0.38 3.62 -16.11
CA ARG A 125 1.43 3.50 -15.09
C ARG A 125 1.03 2.53 -13.98
N LEU A 126 -0.19 2.64 -13.44
CA LEU A 126 -0.68 1.76 -12.39
C LEU A 126 -0.85 0.31 -12.86
N ALA A 127 -1.20 0.09 -14.13
CA ALA A 127 -1.30 -1.25 -14.71
C ALA A 127 0.05 -2.00 -14.75
N LEU A 128 1.17 -1.27 -14.72
CA LEU A 128 2.52 -1.87 -14.64
C LEU A 128 2.81 -2.55 -13.29
N GLU A 129 2.03 -2.29 -12.27
CA GLU A 129 2.15 -2.97 -10.96
C GLU A 129 1.59 -4.41 -11.00
N PHE A 130 0.96 -4.80 -12.10
CA PHE A 130 0.38 -6.13 -12.31
C PHE A 130 1.15 -6.87 -13.40
N ASP A 131 1.71 -8.02 -13.06
CA ASP A 131 2.44 -8.85 -14.01
C ASP A 131 1.50 -9.49 -15.04
N VAL A 132 1.96 -9.54 -16.30
CA VAL A 132 1.22 -10.20 -17.37
C VAL A 132 1.14 -11.71 -17.10
N GLY A 133 -0.06 -12.27 -17.20
CA GLY A 133 -0.31 -13.69 -16.95
C GLY A 133 -0.49 -14.07 -15.48
N GLN A 134 -0.26 -13.14 -14.55
CA GLN A 134 -0.53 -13.37 -13.12
C GLN A 134 -1.99 -13.05 -12.78
N LYS A 135 -2.57 -13.86 -11.88
CA LYS A 135 -3.91 -13.64 -11.33
C LYS A 135 -3.81 -13.11 -9.90
N TYR A 136 -4.62 -12.11 -9.59
CA TYR A 136 -4.64 -11.42 -8.30
C TYR A 136 -6.04 -11.51 -7.67
N PRO A 137 -6.18 -12.02 -6.45
CA PRO A 137 -7.41 -11.86 -5.67
C PRO A 137 -7.73 -10.36 -5.49
N GLU A 138 -9.01 -10.02 -5.39
CA GLU A 138 -9.44 -8.62 -5.23
C GLU A 138 -8.74 -7.89 -4.07
N ARG A 139 -8.51 -8.58 -2.95
CA ARG A 139 -7.80 -8.01 -1.79
C ARG A 139 -6.39 -7.53 -2.14
N ASP A 140 -5.69 -8.28 -3.01
CA ASP A 140 -4.30 -7.98 -3.40
C ASP A 140 -4.30 -6.79 -4.36
N VAL A 141 -5.25 -6.73 -5.30
CA VAL A 141 -5.47 -5.53 -6.14
C VAL A 141 -5.75 -4.29 -5.29
N ASN A 142 -6.61 -4.42 -4.30
CA ASN A 142 -6.93 -3.32 -3.38
C ASN A 142 -5.70 -2.87 -2.59
N SER A 143 -4.87 -3.80 -2.14
CA SER A 143 -3.62 -3.50 -1.42
C SER A 143 -2.61 -2.78 -2.30
N ILE A 144 -2.40 -3.26 -3.54
CA ILE A 144 -1.49 -2.63 -4.51
C ILE A 144 -1.94 -1.20 -4.82
N LEU A 145 -3.20 -1.01 -5.22
CA LEU A 145 -3.73 0.30 -5.58
C LEU A 145 -3.85 1.24 -4.38
N GLY A 146 -4.14 0.69 -3.19
CA GLY A 146 -4.17 1.43 -1.93
C GLY A 146 -2.82 2.00 -1.52
N GLY A 147 -1.71 1.44 -2.02
CA GLY A 147 -0.37 2.01 -1.88
C GLY A 147 -0.17 3.31 -2.67
N PHE A 148 -1.00 3.57 -3.69
CA PHE A 148 -0.92 4.78 -4.51
C PHE A 148 -1.98 5.82 -4.15
N HIS A 149 -3.21 5.41 -3.83
CA HIS A 149 -4.30 6.35 -3.56
C HIS A 149 -5.35 5.75 -2.61
N PRO A 150 -5.89 6.51 -1.64
CA PRO A 150 -6.91 6.01 -0.71
C PRO A 150 -8.19 5.56 -1.40
N ASP A 151 -8.60 6.19 -2.52
CA ASP A 151 -9.72 5.72 -3.34
C ASP A 151 -9.27 4.69 -4.40
N TRP A 152 -8.70 3.59 -3.91
CA TRP A 152 -8.29 2.44 -4.73
C TRP A 152 -9.48 1.81 -5.48
N SER A 153 -10.68 1.95 -4.94
CA SER A 153 -11.89 1.36 -5.55
C SER A 153 -12.23 2.03 -6.89
N THR A 154 -12.10 3.35 -6.96
CA THR A 154 -12.25 4.10 -8.21
C THR A 154 -11.14 3.79 -9.19
N LEU A 155 -9.88 3.67 -8.73
CA LEU A 155 -8.76 3.27 -9.59
C LEU A 155 -8.98 1.87 -10.18
N ARG A 156 -9.37 0.90 -9.36
CA ARG A 156 -9.66 -0.46 -9.80
C ARG A 156 -10.76 -0.51 -10.87
N ARG A 157 -11.85 0.23 -10.65
CA ARG A 157 -12.95 0.34 -11.61
C ARG A 157 -12.45 0.91 -12.94
N HIS A 158 -11.71 2.01 -12.91
CA HIS A 158 -11.16 2.62 -14.12
C HIS A 158 -10.21 1.69 -14.87
N LEU A 159 -9.37 0.92 -14.17
CA LEU A 159 -8.48 -0.05 -14.82
C LEU A 159 -9.26 -1.13 -15.58
N VAL A 160 -10.41 -1.56 -15.04
CA VAL A 160 -11.30 -2.52 -15.72
C VAL A 160 -12.05 -1.84 -16.87
N ASP A 161 -12.64 -0.67 -16.64
CA ASP A 161 -13.42 0.07 -17.65
C ASP A 161 -12.58 0.45 -18.88
N GLU A 162 -11.27 0.73 -18.69
CA GLU A 162 -10.35 1.05 -19.79
C GLU A 162 -9.60 -0.20 -20.33
N GLY A 163 -9.99 -1.41 -19.90
CA GLY A 163 -9.48 -2.68 -20.41
C GLY A 163 -8.02 -2.98 -20.06
N MET A 164 -7.47 -2.36 -19.02
CA MET A 164 -6.10 -2.62 -18.55
C MET A 164 -6.04 -3.81 -17.59
N LEU A 165 -7.09 -3.98 -16.78
CA LEU A 165 -7.37 -5.19 -16.02
C LEU A 165 -8.67 -5.81 -16.52
N ASP A 166 -8.73 -7.12 -16.45
CA ASP A 166 -9.96 -7.88 -16.60
C ASP A 166 -10.25 -8.65 -15.32
N ARG A 167 -11.48 -9.11 -15.15
CA ARG A 167 -11.87 -9.85 -13.94
C ARG A 167 -12.90 -10.93 -14.24
N ASP A 168 -12.79 -12.01 -13.48
CA ASP A 168 -13.84 -13.02 -13.34
C ASP A 168 -14.07 -13.26 -11.85
N GLN A 169 -15.31 -13.13 -11.40
CA GLN A 169 -15.71 -13.16 -9.99
C GLN A 169 -14.86 -12.15 -9.16
N ASN A 170 -13.99 -12.58 -8.28
CA ASN A 170 -13.12 -11.72 -7.46
C ASN A 170 -11.63 -11.92 -7.80
N VAL A 171 -11.32 -12.39 -9.00
CA VAL A 171 -9.97 -12.61 -9.49
C VAL A 171 -9.71 -11.68 -10.67
N TYR A 172 -8.64 -10.93 -10.60
CA TYR A 172 -8.22 -9.94 -11.58
C TYR A 172 -6.94 -10.38 -12.27
N TRP A 173 -6.76 -9.96 -13.52
CA TRP A 173 -5.50 -10.12 -14.25
C TRP A 173 -5.31 -8.96 -15.22
N ARG A 174 -4.06 -8.72 -15.58
CA ARG A 174 -3.74 -7.72 -16.58
C ARG A 174 -4.10 -8.21 -17.96
N SER A 175 -4.99 -7.48 -18.64
CA SER A 175 -5.49 -7.80 -20.00
C SER A 175 -5.03 -6.81 -21.06
N GLY A 176 -4.53 -5.63 -20.64
CA GLY A 176 -4.12 -4.57 -21.56
C GLY A 176 -3.10 -3.62 -20.94
N GLY A 177 -2.99 -2.45 -21.56
CA GLY A 177 -2.01 -1.43 -21.19
C GLY A 177 -0.63 -1.68 -21.81
N ARG A 178 0.33 -0.83 -21.43
CA ARG A 178 1.70 -0.82 -21.95
C ARG A 178 2.47 -2.07 -21.53
N VAL A 179 3.26 -2.63 -22.46
CA VAL A 179 4.24 -3.68 -22.13
C VAL A 179 5.59 -3.01 -21.85
N PRO A 180 6.24 -3.27 -20.69
CA PRO A 180 7.56 -2.71 -20.40
C PRO A 180 8.56 -3.08 -21.49
N GLY A 181 9.32 -2.08 -22.01
CA GLY A 181 10.37 -2.30 -23.01
C GLY A 181 9.92 -2.26 -24.48
N VAL A 182 8.62 -2.12 -24.77
CA VAL A 182 8.13 -1.90 -26.14
C VAL A 182 7.78 -0.41 -26.30
N TYR A 183 8.74 0.38 -26.77
CA TYR A 183 8.47 1.74 -27.20
C TYR A 183 7.64 1.69 -28.48
N ARG A 184 6.40 2.19 -28.45
CA ARG A 184 5.71 2.56 -29.68
C ARG A 184 6.30 3.89 -30.15
N GLY A 185 7.13 3.82 -31.21
CA GLY A 185 7.61 4.99 -31.93
C GLY A 185 6.48 5.74 -32.63
#